data_d677329bd8b20398095b930f11c350cb
#
_entry.id   d677329bd8b20398095b930f11c350cb
#
_cell.length_a   1.000
_cell.length_b   1.000
_cell.length_c   1.000
_cell.angle_alpha   90.00
_cell.angle_beta   90.00
_cell.angle_gamma   90.00
#
_symmetry.space_group_name_H-M   'P 1'
#
loop_
_entity.id
_entity.type
_entity.pdbx_description
1 polymer ?
#
loop_
_entity_poly.entity_id
_entity_poly.type
_entity_poly.pdbx_seq_one_letter_code
_entity_poly.pdbx_strand_id
1 'polypeptide(L)'
;MKKAYKWIIALIVIGFVIVGLFFSMAPDQIPVHYDINGQIDRWGSKYEFILFPLINLLFGGFMAWLARREQKQGRDMNEQVVAGMTVCVLVFFNLLWLFFMWKAIDVDNFDSGLGELSTKALMILVFASFIPLGNSMPKAQRNSTYGLRTKWSMANDRCWQKSQRFGGYALVISGIIGSLLCALLPSHWGGYIIVGAGARADID
;
A
#
# COMPACT_ATOMS: atom_id res chain seq x y z
N MET A 1 -17.37 -14.44 -0.59
CA MET A 1 -16.45 -15.12 0.35
C MET A 1 -15.38 -15.94 -0.38
N LYS A 2 -15.67 -17.11 -0.97
CA LYS A 2 -14.65 -17.95 -1.64
C LYS A 2 -13.82 -17.22 -2.72
N LYS A 3 -14.38 -16.20 -3.40
CA LYS A 3 -13.66 -15.44 -4.44
C LYS A 3 -12.51 -14.60 -3.88
N ALA A 4 -12.70 -13.88 -2.76
CA ALA A 4 -11.64 -13.04 -2.19
C ALA A 4 -10.42 -13.85 -1.74
N TYR A 5 -10.62 -15.01 -1.10
CA TYR A 5 -9.50 -15.89 -0.71
C TYR A 5 -8.73 -16.44 -1.91
N LYS A 6 -9.42 -16.74 -3.02
CA LYS A 6 -8.75 -17.14 -4.27
C LYS A 6 -7.85 -16.02 -4.79
N TRP A 7 -8.33 -14.76 -4.74
CA TRP A 7 -7.54 -13.60 -5.13
C TRP A 7 -6.34 -13.36 -4.18
N ILE A 8 -6.52 -13.52 -2.86
CA ILE A 8 -5.40 -13.42 -1.90
C ILE A 8 -4.31 -14.43 -2.24
N ILE A 9 -4.67 -15.71 -2.45
CA ILE A 9 -3.71 -16.75 -2.83
C ILE A 9 -3.06 -16.42 -4.18
N ALA A 10 -3.86 -16.06 -5.18
CA ALA A 10 -3.35 -15.72 -6.51
C ALA A 10 -2.34 -14.56 -6.45
N LEU A 11 -2.64 -13.48 -5.69
CA LEU A 11 -1.75 -12.32 -5.55
C LEU A 11 -0.46 -12.66 -4.81
N ILE A 12 -0.50 -13.55 -3.81
CA ILE A 12 0.70 -14.04 -3.15
C ILE A 12 1.56 -14.83 -4.16
N VAL A 13 0.96 -15.76 -4.91
CA VAL A 13 1.67 -16.56 -5.93
C VAL A 13 2.25 -15.66 -7.02
N ILE A 14 1.48 -14.68 -7.50
CA ILE A 14 1.94 -13.68 -8.47
C ILE A 14 3.19 -12.96 -7.95
N GLY A 15 3.23 -12.57 -6.68
CA GLY A 15 4.42 -11.94 -6.08
C GLY A 15 5.68 -12.82 -6.17
N PHE A 16 5.57 -14.13 -5.90
CA PHE A 16 6.68 -15.07 -6.07
C PHE A 16 7.09 -15.24 -7.53
N VAL A 17 6.13 -15.32 -8.45
CA VAL A 17 6.41 -15.40 -9.90
C VAL A 17 7.15 -14.16 -10.39
N ILE A 18 6.68 -12.97 -9.99
CA ILE A 18 7.31 -11.69 -10.35
C ILE A 18 8.78 -11.66 -9.88
N VAL A 19 9.04 -12.04 -8.63
CA VAL A 19 10.42 -12.07 -8.08
C VAL A 19 11.27 -13.14 -8.77
N GLY A 20 10.71 -14.31 -9.08
CA GLY A 20 11.42 -15.33 -9.84
C GLY A 20 11.85 -14.85 -11.23
N LEU A 21 10.97 -14.16 -11.95
CA LEU A 21 11.29 -13.54 -13.24
C LEU A 21 12.33 -12.43 -13.08
N PHE A 22 12.21 -11.59 -12.05
CA PHE A 22 13.18 -10.55 -11.75
C PHE A 22 14.58 -11.13 -11.52
N PHE A 23 14.73 -12.24 -10.78
CA PHE A 23 16.03 -12.88 -10.55
C PHE A 23 16.71 -13.38 -11.83
N SER A 24 15.92 -13.76 -12.84
CA SER A 24 16.48 -14.19 -14.14
C SER A 24 16.96 -13.01 -15.01
N MET A 25 16.43 -11.80 -14.78
CA MET A 25 16.69 -10.63 -15.62
C MET A 25 17.67 -9.63 -14.97
N ALA A 26 17.66 -9.54 -13.64
CA ALA A 26 18.42 -8.55 -12.90
C ALA A 26 19.90 -8.93 -12.78
N PRO A 27 20.82 -7.94 -12.81
CA PRO A 27 22.22 -8.15 -12.49
C PRO A 27 22.39 -8.58 -11.03
N ASP A 28 23.56 -9.14 -10.66
CA ASP A 28 23.80 -9.66 -9.31
C ASP A 28 23.84 -8.56 -8.24
N GLN A 29 24.31 -7.36 -8.64
CA GLN A 29 24.34 -6.17 -7.80
C GLN A 29 23.33 -5.15 -8.32
N ILE A 30 22.44 -4.70 -7.44
CA ILE A 30 21.38 -3.75 -7.74
C ILE A 30 21.32 -2.66 -6.66
N PRO A 31 20.79 -1.47 -6.97
CA PRO A 31 20.50 -0.49 -5.94
C PRO A 31 19.35 -0.99 -5.05
N VAL A 32 19.60 -1.06 -3.75
CA VAL A 32 18.63 -1.56 -2.75
C VAL A 32 18.17 -0.49 -1.78
N HIS A 33 18.84 0.66 -1.75
CA HIS A 33 18.42 1.82 -0.98
C HIS A 33 18.76 3.12 -1.72
N TYR A 34 17.90 4.14 -1.53
CA TYR A 34 18.05 5.48 -2.07
C TYR A 34 17.88 6.48 -0.95
N ASP A 35 18.69 7.53 -0.97
CA ASP A 35 18.56 8.65 -0.04
C ASP A 35 17.30 9.50 -0.29
N ILE A 36 17.09 10.52 0.56
CA ILE A 36 15.93 11.43 0.43
C ILE A 36 15.94 12.22 -0.89
N ASN A 37 17.10 12.39 -1.51
CA ASN A 37 17.28 13.08 -2.81
C ASN A 37 17.09 12.10 -4.00
N GLY A 38 16.85 10.82 -3.72
CA GLY A 38 16.68 9.77 -4.72
C GLY A 38 18.01 9.23 -5.27
N GLN A 39 19.16 9.58 -4.65
CA GLN A 39 20.47 9.05 -5.03
C GLN A 39 20.69 7.67 -4.40
N ILE A 40 21.39 6.80 -5.11
CA ILE A 40 21.70 5.44 -4.63
C ILE A 40 22.76 5.58 -3.54
N ASP A 41 22.43 5.19 -2.33
CA ASP A 41 23.35 5.18 -1.19
C ASP A 41 23.74 3.76 -0.74
N ARG A 42 23.05 2.72 -1.24
CA ARG A 42 23.43 1.33 -0.97
C ARG A 42 23.16 0.41 -2.17
N TRP A 43 24.17 -0.34 -2.54
CA TRP A 43 24.07 -1.47 -3.46
C TRP A 43 23.96 -2.77 -2.69
N GLY A 44 23.23 -3.74 -3.20
CA GLY A 44 23.04 -5.04 -2.57
C GLY A 44 22.77 -6.14 -3.58
N SER A 45 22.58 -7.35 -3.07
CA SER A 45 22.27 -8.50 -3.92
C SER A 45 20.80 -8.46 -4.39
N LYS A 46 20.55 -8.81 -5.67
CA LYS A 46 19.19 -9.00 -6.20
C LYS A 46 18.33 -9.94 -5.34
N TYR A 47 18.94 -10.90 -4.64
CA TYR A 47 18.23 -11.85 -3.80
C TYR A 47 17.60 -11.21 -2.55
N GLU A 48 17.97 -9.98 -2.16
CA GLU A 48 17.29 -9.24 -1.11
C GLU A 48 15.81 -9.02 -1.44
N PHE A 49 15.44 -8.96 -2.72
CA PHE A 49 14.07 -8.79 -3.18
C PHE A 49 13.15 -9.98 -2.87
N ILE A 50 13.66 -11.12 -2.39
CA ILE A 50 12.84 -12.22 -1.86
C ILE A 50 11.98 -11.78 -0.67
N LEU A 51 12.39 -10.72 0.04
CA LEU A 51 11.61 -10.16 1.13
C LEU A 51 10.21 -9.69 0.69
N PHE A 52 10.06 -9.25 -0.56
CA PHE A 52 8.79 -8.72 -1.08
C PHE A 52 7.66 -9.76 -1.11
N PRO A 53 7.82 -10.91 -1.77
CA PRO A 53 6.79 -11.96 -1.72
C PRO A 53 6.65 -12.59 -0.33
N LEU A 54 7.69 -12.59 0.50
CA LEU A 54 7.57 -13.05 1.89
C LEU A 54 6.69 -12.11 2.71
N ILE A 55 6.81 -10.78 2.54
CA ILE A 55 5.91 -9.80 3.15
C ILE A 55 4.48 -10.02 2.68
N ASN A 56 4.25 -10.23 1.37
CA ASN A 56 2.92 -10.55 0.83
C ASN A 56 2.33 -11.81 1.46
N LEU A 57 3.14 -12.87 1.61
CA LEU A 57 2.73 -14.13 2.20
C LEU A 57 2.34 -13.96 3.68
N LEU A 58 3.20 -13.31 4.47
CA LEU A 58 2.96 -13.09 5.90
C LEU A 58 1.75 -12.18 6.12
N PHE A 59 1.68 -11.07 5.41
CA PHE A 59 0.57 -10.12 5.52
C PHE A 59 -0.75 -10.77 5.04
N GLY A 60 -0.76 -11.33 3.83
CA GLY A 60 -1.95 -11.96 3.25
C GLY A 60 -2.44 -13.15 4.06
N GLY A 61 -1.51 -13.97 4.56
CA GLY A 61 -1.82 -15.12 5.44
C GLY A 61 -2.43 -14.68 6.77
N PHE A 62 -1.81 -13.68 7.43
CA PHE A 62 -2.32 -13.10 8.68
C PHE A 62 -3.71 -12.48 8.51
N MET A 63 -3.91 -11.68 7.47
CA MET A 63 -5.18 -11.03 7.21
C MET A 63 -6.28 -12.03 6.80
N ALA A 64 -5.94 -13.08 6.06
CA ALA A 64 -6.87 -14.16 5.77
C ALA A 64 -7.27 -14.96 7.02
N TRP A 65 -6.33 -15.19 7.94
CA TRP A 65 -6.62 -15.76 9.25
C TRP A 65 -7.55 -14.86 10.07
N LEU A 66 -7.28 -13.55 10.10
CA LEU A 66 -8.11 -12.56 10.79
C LEU A 66 -9.54 -12.53 10.22
N ALA A 67 -9.69 -12.51 8.89
CA ALA A 67 -10.99 -12.56 8.23
C ALA A 67 -11.78 -13.82 8.63
N ARG A 68 -11.15 -14.99 8.65
CA ARG A 68 -11.78 -16.24 9.10
C ARG A 68 -12.15 -16.20 10.59
N ARG A 69 -11.35 -15.53 11.42
CA ARG A 69 -11.67 -15.34 12.83
C ARG A 69 -12.95 -14.52 13.01
N GLU A 70 -13.12 -13.43 12.25
CA GLU A 70 -14.34 -12.62 12.26
C GLU A 70 -15.56 -13.46 11.86
N GLN A 71 -15.43 -14.27 10.80
CA GLN A 71 -16.50 -15.18 10.36
C GLN A 71 -16.90 -16.17 11.44
N LYS A 72 -15.92 -16.82 12.11
CA LYS A 72 -16.20 -17.76 13.21
C LYS A 72 -16.93 -17.11 14.41
N GLN A 73 -16.85 -15.78 14.54
CA GLN A 73 -17.55 -15.02 15.56
C GLN A 73 -18.92 -14.50 15.10
N GLY A 74 -19.41 -14.97 13.94
CA GLY A 74 -20.70 -14.56 13.38
C GLY A 74 -20.70 -13.18 12.76
N ARG A 75 -19.52 -12.60 12.45
CA ARG A 75 -19.37 -11.27 11.84
C ARG A 75 -18.99 -11.38 10.36
N ASP A 76 -19.88 -11.94 9.56
CA ASP A 76 -19.64 -12.19 8.14
C ASP A 76 -19.35 -10.91 7.33
N MET A 77 -19.94 -9.78 7.71
CA MET A 77 -19.64 -8.50 7.06
C MET A 77 -18.19 -8.07 7.32
N ASN A 78 -17.69 -8.28 8.54
CA ASN A 78 -16.30 -8.01 8.87
C ASN A 78 -15.34 -8.92 8.09
N GLU A 79 -15.66 -10.20 7.95
CA GLU A 79 -14.90 -11.13 7.11
C GLU A 79 -14.77 -10.61 5.68
N GLN A 80 -15.88 -10.16 5.07
CA GLN A 80 -15.88 -9.63 3.71
C GLN A 80 -15.06 -8.35 3.59
N VAL A 81 -15.17 -7.43 4.56
CA VAL A 81 -14.40 -6.18 4.59
C VAL A 81 -12.91 -6.48 4.70
N VAL A 82 -12.49 -7.32 5.66
CA VAL A 82 -11.08 -7.65 5.87
C VAL A 82 -10.50 -8.36 4.64
N ALA A 83 -11.20 -9.37 4.10
CA ALA A 83 -10.73 -10.09 2.92
C ALA A 83 -10.64 -9.18 1.68
N GLY A 84 -11.61 -8.28 1.49
CA GLY A 84 -11.61 -7.31 0.39
C GLY A 84 -10.47 -6.29 0.51
N MET A 85 -10.26 -5.73 1.71
CA MET A 85 -9.15 -4.81 1.99
C MET A 85 -7.79 -5.51 1.77
N THR A 86 -7.68 -6.78 2.17
CA THR A 86 -6.46 -7.58 1.95
C THR A 86 -6.14 -7.69 0.46
N VAL A 87 -7.12 -7.97 -0.38
CA VAL A 87 -6.93 -8.00 -1.85
C VAL A 87 -6.40 -6.66 -2.35
N CYS A 88 -7.01 -5.53 -1.94
CA CYS A 88 -6.57 -4.19 -2.35
C CYS A 88 -5.12 -3.90 -1.93
N VAL A 89 -4.75 -4.25 -0.69
CA VAL A 89 -3.39 -4.04 -0.18
C VAL A 89 -2.37 -4.94 -0.89
N LEU A 90 -2.72 -6.20 -1.19
CA LEU A 90 -1.82 -7.09 -1.94
C LEU A 90 -1.64 -6.64 -3.39
N VAL A 91 -2.68 -6.10 -4.04
CA VAL A 91 -2.54 -5.47 -5.36
C VAL A 91 -1.59 -4.29 -5.28
N PHE A 92 -1.79 -3.40 -4.30
CA PHE A 92 -0.89 -2.25 -4.07
C PHE A 92 0.55 -2.70 -3.84
N PHE A 93 0.80 -3.70 -2.99
CA PHE A 93 2.16 -4.21 -2.76
C PHE A 93 2.78 -4.80 -4.03
N ASN A 94 2.05 -5.62 -4.80
CA ASN A 94 2.59 -6.17 -6.04
C ASN A 94 2.95 -5.08 -7.05
N LEU A 95 2.14 -4.01 -7.18
CA LEU A 95 2.46 -2.87 -8.03
C LEU A 95 3.67 -2.08 -7.51
N LEU A 96 3.77 -1.89 -6.20
CA LEU A 96 4.90 -1.25 -5.54
C LEU A 96 6.20 -2.03 -5.77
N TRP A 97 6.15 -3.37 -5.63
CA TRP A 97 7.32 -4.22 -5.88
C TRP A 97 7.74 -4.21 -7.35
N LEU A 98 6.80 -4.25 -8.29
CA LEU A 98 7.09 -4.09 -9.72
C LEU A 98 7.79 -2.76 -10.01
N PHE A 99 7.36 -1.68 -9.39
CA PHE A 99 8.00 -0.38 -9.51
C PHE A 99 9.46 -0.41 -9.03
N PHE A 100 9.71 -0.95 -7.83
CA PHE A 100 11.09 -1.04 -7.30
C PHE A 100 11.98 -1.98 -8.12
N MET A 101 11.43 -3.11 -8.61
CA MET A 101 12.17 -4.03 -9.48
C MET A 101 12.52 -3.38 -10.82
N TRP A 102 11.58 -2.66 -11.42
CA TRP A 102 11.84 -1.91 -12.64
C TRP A 102 12.93 -0.86 -12.42
N LYS A 103 12.83 -0.07 -11.35
CA LYS A 103 13.85 0.92 -10.99
C LYS A 103 15.21 0.29 -10.74
N ALA A 104 15.29 -0.91 -10.19
CA ALA A 104 16.54 -1.61 -9.91
C ALA A 104 17.24 -2.15 -11.17
N ILE A 105 16.49 -2.42 -12.27
CA ILE A 105 17.05 -2.87 -13.55
C ILE A 105 17.47 -1.68 -14.41
N ASP A 106 16.69 -0.60 -14.43
CA ASP A 106 16.82 0.52 -15.36
C ASP A 106 17.50 1.74 -14.69
N VAL A 107 18.62 1.48 -14.02
CA VAL A 107 19.36 2.50 -13.25
C VAL A 107 19.82 3.67 -14.12
N ASP A 108 20.36 3.39 -15.31
CA ASP A 108 21.00 4.39 -16.18
C ASP A 108 19.99 5.33 -16.86
N ASN A 109 18.76 4.87 -17.07
CA ASN A 109 17.69 5.69 -17.69
C ASN A 109 16.84 6.43 -16.66
N PHE A 110 17.04 6.18 -15.38
CA PHE A 110 16.20 6.75 -14.32
C PHE A 110 16.42 8.26 -14.10
N ASP A 111 17.61 8.79 -14.43
CA ASP A 111 17.94 10.23 -14.40
C ASP A 111 17.35 11.01 -15.59
N SER A 112 16.85 10.33 -16.63
CA SER A 112 16.08 10.94 -17.70
C SER A 112 14.64 11.24 -17.21
N GLY A 113 13.91 12.15 -17.86
CA GLY A 113 12.55 12.58 -17.46
C GLY A 113 11.54 11.46 -17.12
N LEU A 114 11.87 10.19 -17.42
CA LEU A 114 11.15 8.99 -16.97
C LEU A 114 11.21 8.80 -15.44
N GLY A 115 12.28 9.24 -14.78
CA GLY A 115 12.42 9.16 -13.32
C GLY A 115 11.39 10.02 -12.59
N GLU A 116 11.14 11.23 -13.09
CA GLU A 116 10.11 12.10 -12.53
C GLU A 116 8.72 11.51 -12.72
N LEU A 117 8.41 11.03 -13.93
CA LEU A 117 7.10 10.42 -14.23
C LEU A 117 6.84 9.17 -13.37
N SER A 118 7.87 8.33 -13.18
CA SER A 118 7.74 7.13 -12.36
C SER A 118 7.53 7.45 -10.88
N THR A 119 8.21 8.47 -10.37
CA THR A 119 8.01 8.94 -8.98
C THR A 119 6.60 9.47 -8.79
N LYS A 120 6.08 10.28 -9.72
CA LYS A 120 4.68 10.73 -9.71
C LYS A 120 3.71 9.54 -9.72
N ALA A 121 3.94 8.55 -10.59
CA ALA A 121 3.11 7.36 -10.67
C ALA A 121 3.09 6.58 -9.35
N LEU A 122 4.23 6.43 -8.69
CA LEU A 122 4.31 5.82 -7.34
C LEU A 122 3.49 6.59 -6.31
N MET A 123 3.63 7.92 -6.26
CA MET A 123 2.90 8.76 -5.32
C MET A 123 1.38 8.68 -5.57
N ILE A 124 0.96 8.71 -6.83
CA ILE A 124 -0.45 8.52 -7.22
C ILE A 124 -0.94 7.14 -6.76
N LEU A 125 -0.16 6.08 -6.95
CA LEU A 125 -0.51 4.73 -6.51
C LEU A 125 -0.73 4.67 -4.99
N VAL A 126 0.13 5.32 -4.20
CA VAL A 126 0.00 5.39 -2.73
C VAL A 126 -1.32 6.07 -2.34
N PHE A 127 -1.60 7.26 -2.87
CA PHE A 127 -2.84 7.98 -2.56
C PHE A 127 -4.08 7.26 -3.09
N ALA A 128 -4.03 6.72 -4.31
CA ALA A 128 -5.15 5.97 -4.90
C ALA A 128 -5.51 4.73 -4.06
N SER A 129 -4.55 4.12 -3.37
CA SER A 129 -4.81 2.98 -2.48
C SER A 129 -5.70 3.35 -1.28
N PHE A 130 -5.76 4.61 -0.86
CA PHE A 130 -6.63 5.07 0.22
C PHE A 130 -8.11 5.04 -0.17
N ILE A 131 -8.44 5.15 -1.46
CA ILE A 131 -9.82 5.18 -1.94
C ILE A 131 -10.57 3.87 -1.63
N PRO A 132 -10.09 2.68 -2.06
CA PRO A 132 -10.76 1.42 -1.73
C PRO A 132 -10.73 1.10 -0.23
N LEU A 133 -9.66 1.49 0.48
CA LEU A 133 -9.58 1.32 1.94
C LEU A 133 -10.65 2.17 2.64
N GLY A 134 -10.74 3.46 2.31
CA GLY A 134 -11.73 4.38 2.87
C GLY A 134 -13.17 3.96 2.55
N ASN A 135 -13.43 3.50 1.32
CA ASN A 135 -14.75 3.00 0.91
C ASN A 135 -15.17 1.71 1.65
N SER A 136 -14.23 0.97 2.20
CA SER A 136 -14.48 -0.24 2.96
C SER A 136 -14.80 0.03 4.43
N MET A 137 -14.28 1.12 5.02
CA MET A 137 -14.42 1.43 6.45
C MET A 137 -15.86 1.52 6.95
N PRO A 138 -16.81 2.20 6.27
CA PRO A 138 -18.19 2.34 6.75
C PRO A 138 -18.94 0.99 6.85
N LYS A 139 -18.46 -0.04 6.17
CA LYS A 139 -19.05 -1.39 6.16
C LYS A 139 -18.63 -2.23 7.36
N ALA A 140 -17.59 -1.80 8.09
CA ALA A 140 -17.08 -2.52 9.23
C ALA A 140 -18.04 -2.47 10.43
N GLN A 141 -18.44 -3.62 10.93
CA GLN A 141 -19.14 -3.76 12.20
C GLN A 141 -18.14 -3.56 13.35
N ARG A 142 -18.64 -3.13 14.51
CA ARG A 142 -17.78 -2.91 15.69
C ARG A 142 -16.99 -4.17 16.05
N ASN A 143 -15.68 -3.99 16.15
CA ASN A 143 -14.75 -5.08 16.41
C ASN A 143 -13.53 -4.57 17.21
N SER A 144 -12.71 -5.51 17.72
CA SER A 144 -11.53 -5.21 18.53
C SER A 144 -10.24 -5.10 17.73
N THR A 145 -10.26 -5.20 16.37
CA THR A 145 -9.06 -5.48 15.60
C THR A 145 -8.69 -4.37 14.63
N TYR A 146 -9.63 -3.81 13.86
CA TYR A 146 -9.36 -2.85 12.80
C TYR A 146 -10.38 -1.70 12.77
N GLY A 147 -10.06 -0.61 12.06
CA GLY A 147 -10.85 0.62 11.95
C GLY A 147 -10.38 1.72 12.91
N LEU A 148 -11.11 2.84 12.93
CA LEU A 148 -10.87 3.93 13.89
C LEU A 148 -11.35 3.52 15.27
N ARG A 149 -10.39 3.20 16.16
CA ARG A 149 -10.63 2.65 17.49
C ARG A 149 -10.15 3.60 18.55
N THR A 150 -11.07 4.41 19.04
CA THR A 150 -10.89 5.29 20.19
C THR A 150 -11.87 4.91 21.28
N LYS A 151 -11.67 5.39 22.49
CA LYS A 151 -12.66 5.20 23.59
C LYS A 151 -14.07 5.66 23.16
N TRP A 152 -14.15 6.74 22.38
CA TRP A 152 -15.40 7.31 21.89
C TRP A 152 -16.04 6.45 20.80
N SER A 153 -15.27 6.01 19.81
CA SER A 153 -15.80 5.19 18.72
C SER A 153 -16.26 3.82 19.20
N MET A 154 -15.63 3.28 20.24
CA MET A 154 -15.95 1.97 20.81
C MET A 154 -17.09 2.00 21.81
N ALA A 155 -17.61 3.17 22.19
CA ALA A 155 -18.65 3.31 23.23
C ALA A 155 -19.94 2.56 22.87
N ASN A 156 -20.41 2.68 21.63
CA ASN A 156 -21.59 1.97 21.11
C ASN A 156 -21.54 1.87 19.57
N ASP A 157 -22.46 1.10 18.98
CA ASP A 157 -22.49 0.85 17.54
C ASP A 157 -22.77 2.12 16.72
N ARG A 158 -23.55 3.07 17.24
CA ARG A 158 -23.82 4.34 16.57
C ARG A 158 -22.57 5.22 16.51
N CYS A 159 -21.81 5.29 17.60
CA CYS A 159 -20.53 6.01 17.64
C CYS A 159 -19.52 5.35 16.69
N TRP A 160 -19.45 4.01 16.71
CA TRP A 160 -18.62 3.25 15.79
C TRP A 160 -18.92 3.60 14.33
N GLN A 161 -20.20 3.45 13.89
CA GLN A 161 -20.58 3.72 12.51
C GLN A 161 -20.26 5.15 12.07
N LYS A 162 -20.51 6.16 12.93
CA LYS A 162 -20.17 7.56 12.63
C LYS A 162 -18.66 7.74 12.45
N SER A 163 -17.86 7.15 13.36
CA SER A 163 -16.39 7.23 13.31
C SER A 163 -15.84 6.56 12.06
N GLN A 164 -16.33 5.36 11.71
CA GLN A 164 -15.88 4.67 10.50
C GLN A 164 -16.27 5.42 9.21
N ARG A 165 -17.48 6.03 9.16
CA ARG A 165 -17.89 6.88 8.02
C ARG A 165 -17.00 8.10 7.89
N PHE A 166 -16.71 8.79 8.99
CA PHE A 166 -15.81 9.95 8.99
C PHE A 166 -14.41 9.56 8.48
N GLY A 167 -13.81 8.51 9.04
CA GLY A 167 -12.50 8.02 8.61
C GLY A 167 -12.49 7.55 7.16
N GLY A 168 -13.57 6.89 6.73
CA GLY A 168 -13.73 6.46 5.34
C GLY A 168 -13.77 7.64 4.37
N TYR A 169 -14.55 8.69 4.68
CA TYR A 169 -14.58 9.91 3.88
C TYR A 169 -13.23 10.63 3.87
N ALA A 170 -12.59 10.74 5.04
CA ALA A 170 -11.27 11.36 5.14
C ALA A 170 -10.23 10.66 4.24
N LEU A 171 -10.18 9.31 4.26
CA LEU A 171 -9.29 8.53 3.40
C LEU A 171 -9.62 8.70 1.91
N VAL A 172 -10.91 8.63 1.52
CA VAL A 172 -11.30 8.78 0.11
C VAL A 172 -10.94 10.18 -0.40
N ILE A 173 -11.27 11.22 0.37
CA ILE A 173 -10.97 12.61 -0.01
C ILE A 173 -9.45 12.83 -0.08
N SER A 174 -8.70 12.35 0.91
CA SER A 174 -7.23 12.42 0.90
C SER A 174 -6.63 11.65 -0.28
N GLY A 175 -7.19 10.50 -0.61
CA GLY A 175 -6.78 9.71 -1.77
C GLY A 175 -6.99 10.43 -3.09
N ILE A 176 -8.15 11.04 -3.28
CA ILE A 176 -8.46 11.82 -4.49
C ILE A 176 -7.60 13.08 -4.58
N ILE A 177 -7.60 13.90 -3.52
CA ILE A 177 -6.85 15.17 -3.52
C ILE A 177 -5.34 14.90 -3.65
N GLY A 178 -4.81 13.93 -2.88
CA GLY A 178 -3.39 13.57 -2.94
C GLY A 178 -2.98 13.07 -4.33
N SER A 179 -3.79 12.21 -4.97
CA SER A 179 -3.52 11.75 -6.33
C SER A 179 -3.52 12.91 -7.33
N LEU A 180 -4.47 13.84 -7.24
CA LEU A 180 -4.54 15.01 -8.11
C LEU A 180 -3.36 15.95 -7.89
N LEU A 181 -2.99 16.24 -6.64
CA LEU A 181 -1.82 17.06 -6.33
C LEU A 181 -0.52 16.44 -6.86
N CYS A 182 -0.33 15.13 -6.68
CA CYS A 182 0.83 14.43 -7.21
C CYS A 182 0.87 14.43 -8.76
N ALA A 183 -0.27 14.42 -9.42
CA ALA A 183 -0.34 14.50 -10.88
C ALA A 183 0.00 15.90 -11.41
N LEU A 184 -0.44 16.95 -10.71
CA LEU A 184 -0.34 18.35 -11.17
C LEU A 184 0.94 19.05 -10.71
N LEU A 185 1.49 18.69 -9.53
CA LEU A 185 2.67 19.33 -8.98
C LEU A 185 3.97 18.61 -9.41
N PRO A 186 5.12 19.30 -9.38
CA PRO A 186 6.42 18.66 -9.58
C PRO A 186 6.68 17.54 -8.58
N SER A 187 7.44 16.52 -8.97
CA SER A 187 7.66 15.30 -8.16
C SER A 187 8.30 15.55 -6.80
N HIS A 188 9.15 16.56 -6.67
CA HIS A 188 9.80 16.90 -5.39
C HIS A 188 8.79 17.36 -4.30
N TRP A 189 7.59 17.82 -4.68
CA TRP A 189 6.51 18.11 -3.72
C TRP A 189 5.81 16.84 -3.19
N GLY A 190 5.92 15.72 -3.89
CA GLY A 190 5.25 14.47 -3.51
C GLY A 190 5.63 13.99 -2.12
N GLY A 191 6.91 14.09 -1.74
CA GLY A 191 7.40 13.76 -0.41
C GLY A 191 6.75 14.61 0.69
N TYR A 192 6.63 15.91 0.47
CA TYR A 192 5.97 16.84 1.42
C TYR A 192 4.48 16.57 1.57
N ILE A 193 3.80 16.19 0.48
CA ILE A 193 2.38 15.84 0.51
C ILE A 193 2.14 14.56 1.33
N ILE A 194 3.04 13.56 1.23
CA ILE A 194 2.91 12.29 1.97
C ILE A 194 3.21 12.48 3.45
N VAL A 195 4.27 13.20 3.80
CA VAL A 195 4.70 13.38 5.19
C VAL A 195 3.82 14.36 5.95
N GLY A 196 2.96 15.12 5.22
CA GLY A 196 2.15 16.19 5.82
C GLY A 196 3.04 17.32 6.34
N ALA A 197 2.72 18.53 6.04
CA ALA A 197 3.43 19.79 6.26
C ALA A 197 4.21 19.98 7.60
N GLY A 198 5.04 19.04 7.98
CA GLY A 198 5.96 19.12 9.12
C GLY A 198 7.37 19.58 8.77
N ALA A 199 7.71 19.63 7.49
CA ALA A 199 8.97 20.21 7.06
C ALA A 199 8.85 21.73 7.08
N ARG A 200 9.47 22.37 8.05
CA ARG A 200 9.77 23.79 7.98
C ARG A 200 10.57 24.02 6.69
N ALA A 201 10.06 24.84 5.81
CA ALA A 201 10.86 25.40 4.75
C ALA A 201 11.96 26.21 5.43
N ASP A 202 13.17 25.68 5.46
CA ASP A 202 14.34 26.49 5.66
C ASP A 202 14.49 27.32 4.37
N ILE A 203 13.90 28.50 4.43
CA ILE A 203 14.08 29.56 3.44
C ILE A 203 15.34 30.28 3.92
N ASP A 204 16.47 29.96 3.32
CA ASP A 204 17.64 30.83 3.24
C ASP A 204 17.81 31.31 1.80
#